data_1fd4aea94586e06a69087be4fa13cba4
#
_entry.id   1fd4aea94586e06a69087be4fa13cba4
#
_cell.length_a   1.000
_cell.length_b   1.000
_cell.length_c   1.000
_cell.angle_alpha   90.00
_cell.angle_beta   90.00
_cell.angle_gamma   90.00
#
_symmetry.space_group_name_H-M   'P 1'
#
loop_
_entity.id
_entity.type
_entity.pdbx_description
1 polymer ?
#
loop_
_entity_poly.entity_id
_entity_poly.type
_entity_poly.pdbx_seq_one_letter_code
_entity_poly.pdbx_strand_id
1 'polypeptide(L)'
;MCYNKPMNYDLQRFHKAQIFDYPVALGEIKNGRKESHWMWYIFPQLKELGYSSTAKYYGLTKDEAKAYIKDEILKSRLIEISQVLLELKSNDATEIFGYPDDLKLNSCMTLFSEIVPEIEVFDKVLEKFFSGKKDDKTLKLLEK
;
A
#
# COMPACT_ATOMS: atom_id res chain seq x y z
N MET A 1 -31.20 7.64 -9.91
CA MET A 1 -30.57 7.31 -9.86
C MET A 1 -30.08 6.54 -9.69
N CYS A 2 -29.97 6.38 -9.45
CA CYS A 2 -29.50 5.73 -9.21
C CYS A 2 -28.78 5.23 -9.04
N TYR A 3 -28.73 5.25 -8.83
CA TYR A 3 -27.90 4.85 -8.72
C TYR A 3 -27.30 4.04 -8.71
N ASN A 4 -27.07 3.95 -8.95
CA ASN A 4 -26.33 3.10 -9.04
C ASN A 4 -25.08 3.02 -8.77
N LYS A 5 -24.74 3.00 -8.01
CA LYS A 5 -23.59 2.85 -7.57
C LYS A 5 -23.35 1.57 -7.21
N PRO A 6 -23.17 0.81 -8.05
CA PRO A 6 -23.09 -0.57 -7.86
C PRO A 6 -21.94 -0.93 -6.99
N MET A 7 -20.78 -0.47 -7.23
CA MET A 7 -19.64 -0.95 -6.53
C MET A 7 -19.31 -0.06 -5.40
N ASN A 8 -20.11 -0.12 -4.41
CA ASN A 8 -19.97 0.73 -3.28
C ASN A 8 -19.05 0.13 -2.27
N TYR A 9 -17.79 0.17 -2.53
CA TYR A 9 -16.79 -0.38 -1.61
C TYR A 9 -16.60 0.53 -0.41
N ASP A 10 -16.46 -0.07 0.76
CA ASP A 10 -16.24 0.69 1.99
C ASP A 10 -14.78 1.10 2.10
N LEU A 11 -14.44 2.25 1.55
CA LEU A 11 -13.12 2.83 1.68
C LEU A 11 -13.03 3.81 2.84
N GLN A 12 -14.13 4.03 3.56
CA GLN A 12 -14.13 4.96 4.69
C GLN A 12 -13.18 4.50 5.79
N ARG A 13 -13.00 3.19 5.95
CA ARG A 13 -12.07 2.71 6.96
C ARG A 13 -10.64 3.23 6.72
N PHE A 14 -10.27 3.39 5.46
CA PHE A 14 -8.96 3.97 5.12
C PHE A 14 -8.93 5.48 5.38
N HIS A 15 -9.98 6.20 4.99
CA HIS A 15 -10.04 7.64 5.23
C HIS A 15 -10.00 7.95 6.72
N LYS A 16 -10.76 7.22 7.52
CA LYS A 16 -10.79 7.42 8.96
C LYS A 16 -9.45 7.13 9.61
N ALA A 17 -8.80 6.02 9.21
CA ALA A 17 -7.52 5.66 9.79
C ALA A 17 -6.43 6.63 9.38
N GLN A 18 -6.46 7.09 8.13
CA GLN A 18 -5.40 7.93 7.59
C GLN A 18 -5.47 9.39 8.01
N ILE A 19 -6.65 9.86 8.42
CA ILE A 19 -6.77 11.29 8.71
C ILE A 19 -5.80 11.77 9.79
N PHE A 20 -5.54 10.96 10.78
CA PHE A 20 -4.55 11.29 11.82
C PHE A 20 -3.21 10.61 11.58
N ASP A 21 -3.21 9.40 11.07
CA ASP A 21 -1.99 8.60 11.00
C ASP A 21 -1.17 8.83 9.72
N TYR A 22 -1.77 9.37 8.66
CA TYR A 22 -0.98 9.60 7.46
C TYR A 22 0.13 10.64 7.68
N PRO A 23 -0.13 11.79 8.32
CA PRO A 23 0.95 12.74 8.59
C PRO A 23 2.06 12.13 9.47
N VAL A 24 1.68 11.26 10.42
CA VAL A 24 2.65 10.56 11.26
C VAL A 24 3.51 9.63 10.41
N ALA A 25 2.85 8.80 9.59
CA ALA A 25 3.56 7.87 8.71
C ALA A 25 4.50 8.59 7.76
N LEU A 26 4.02 9.67 7.15
CA LEU A 26 4.82 10.44 6.20
C LEU A 26 6.06 11.00 6.88
N GLY A 27 5.90 11.54 8.10
CA GLY A 27 7.03 12.07 8.88
C GLY A 27 8.03 10.99 9.24
N GLU A 28 7.55 9.81 9.65
CA GLU A 28 8.45 8.71 10.00
C GLU A 28 9.24 8.23 8.78
N ILE A 29 8.57 8.10 7.63
CA ILE A 29 9.26 7.69 6.42
C ILE A 29 10.27 8.75 5.97
N LYS A 30 9.93 10.02 6.06
CA LYS A 30 10.89 11.09 5.74
C LYS A 30 12.14 11.00 6.61
N ASN A 31 11.97 10.55 7.86
CA ASN A 31 13.10 10.35 8.76
C ASN A 31 13.79 9.00 8.55
N GLY A 32 13.33 8.21 7.59
CA GLY A 32 13.98 6.96 7.22
C GLY A 32 13.67 5.78 8.13
N ARG A 33 12.69 5.87 9.01
CA ARG A 33 12.40 4.79 9.94
C ARG A 33 10.97 4.81 10.46
N LYS A 34 10.25 3.70 10.19
CA LYS A 34 8.91 3.51 10.71
C LYS A 34 8.97 3.23 12.22
N GLU A 35 8.16 3.92 13.01
CA GLU A 35 8.10 3.75 14.45
C GLU A 35 6.73 3.39 14.98
N SER A 36 5.65 3.79 14.30
CA SER A 36 4.30 3.58 14.75
C SER A 36 3.59 2.47 13.97
N HIS A 37 2.37 2.12 14.39
CA HIS A 37 1.65 0.96 13.84
C HIS A 37 0.59 1.40 12.85
N TRP A 38 0.98 1.63 11.60
CA TRP A 38 0.06 2.13 10.58
C TRP A 38 0.15 1.37 9.26
N MET A 39 0.91 0.29 9.20
CA MET A 39 1.20 -0.38 7.92
C MET A 39 -0.04 -0.85 7.18
N TRP A 40 -1.01 -1.39 7.92
CA TRP A 40 -2.21 -2.00 7.32
C TRP A 40 -2.99 -1.06 6.41
N TYR A 41 -3.06 0.23 6.75
CA TYR A 41 -3.92 1.17 6.02
C TYR A 41 -3.14 2.29 5.31
N ILE A 42 -1.83 2.32 5.45
CA ILE A 42 -0.99 3.27 4.70
C ILE A 42 -0.41 2.58 3.46
N PHE A 43 0.00 1.30 3.58
CA PHE A 43 0.46 0.49 2.47
C PHE A 43 -0.37 -0.80 2.42
N PRO A 44 -1.64 -0.69 1.98
CA PRO A 44 -2.52 -1.86 2.05
C PRO A 44 -2.14 -2.96 1.07
N GLN A 45 -2.48 -4.20 1.43
CA GLN A 45 -2.21 -5.39 0.64
C GLN A 45 -3.50 -6.18 0.43
N LEU A 46 -3.43 -7.23 -0.37
CA LEU A 46 -4.59 -8.09 -0.58
C LEU A 46 -5.01 -8.76 0.72
N LYS A 47 -6.32 -8.91 0.88
CA LYS A 47 -6.93 -9.43 2.09
C LYS A 47 -6.44 -10.82 2.45
N GLU A 48 -6.25 -11.69 1.44
CA GLU A 48 -5.84 -13.06 1.67
C GLU A 48 -4.43 -13.20 2.24
N LEU A 49 -3.63 -12.13 2.20
CA LEU A 49 -2.28 -12.17 2.76
C LEU A 49 -2.28 -11.95 4.27
N GLY A 50 -3.38 -11.47 4.85
CA GLY A 50 -3.44 -11.14 6.25
C GLY A 50 -3.95 -12.27 7.11
N TYR A 51 -3.38 -12.41 8.31
CA TYR A 51 -3.81 -13.43 9.26
C TYR A 51 -4.51 -12.84 10.47
N SER A 52 -4.11 -11.67 10.93
CA SER A 52 -4.73 -11.02 12.08
C SER A 52 -6.06 -10.39 11.70
N SER A 53 -6.91 -10.11 12.71
CA SER A 53 -8.17 -9.44 12.46
C SER A 53 -7.95 -8.04 11.87
N THR A 54 -6.92 -7.32 12.31
CA THR A 54 -6.60 -6.00 11.78
C THR A 54 -6.18 -6.08 10.32
N ALA A 55 -5.30 -7.05 9.99
CA ALA A 55 -4.84 -7.24 8.62
C ALA A 55 -6.00 -7.59 7.69
N LYS A 56 -6.95 -8.39 8.16
CA LYS A 56 -8.12 -8.75 7.36
C LYS A 56 -9.08 -7.57 7.21
N TYR A 57 -9.23 -6.78 8.26
CA TYR A 57 -10.14 -5.62 8.21
C TYR A 57 -9.69 -4.59 7.17
N TYR A 58 -8.39 -4.34 7.07
CA TYR A 58 -7.85 -3.38 6.10
C TYR A 58 -7.41 -4.03 4.80
N GLY A 59 -7.50 -5.36 4.69
CA GLY A 59 -7.11 -6.03 3.45
C GLY A 59 -8.07 -5.69 2.31
N LEU A 60 -7.54 -5.67 1.10
CA LEU A 60 -8.30 -5.32 -0.10
C LEU A 60 -8.57 -6.55 -0.95
N THR A 61 -9.79 -6.63 -1.50
CA THR A 61 -10.01 -7.52 -2.64
C THR A 61 -9.41 -6.85 -3.87
N LYS A 62 -9.29 -7.59 -4.96
CA LYS A 62 -8.79 -7.02 -6.22
C LYS A 62 -9.64 -5.83 -6.66
N ASP A 63 -10.96 -5.96 -6.59
CA ASP A 63 -11.86 -4.88 -6.99
C ASP A 63 -11.77 -3.69 -6.05
N GLU A 64 -11.60 -3.94 -4.76
CA GLU A 64 -11.40 -2.85 -3.80
C GLU A 64 -10.08 -2.12 -4.05
N ALA A 65 -9.04 -2.85 -4.46
CA ALA A 65 -7.77 -2.21 -4.78
C ALA A 65 -7.92 -1.28 -5.98
N LYS A 66 -8.71 -1.69 -6.98
CA LYS A 66 -9.00 -0.82 -8.12
C LYS A 66 -9.75 0.43 -7.69
N ALA A 67 -10.72 0.29 -6.78
CA ALA A 67 -11.45 1.44 -6.26
C ALA A 67 -10.56 2.35 -5.41
N TYR A 68 -9.68 1.75 -4.63
CA TYR A 68 -8.73 2.47 -3.78
C TYR A 68 -7.88 3.43 -4.61
N ILE A 69 -7.33 2.94 -5.71
CA ILE A 69 -6.41 3.75 -6.53
C ILE A 69 -7.17 4.76 -7.40
N LYS A 70 -8.50 4.68 -7.47
CA LYS A 70 -9.32 5.68 -8.14
C LYS A 70 -9.78 6.77 -7.19
N ASP A 71 -9.69 6.54 -5.89
CA ASP A 71 -10.03 7.55 -4.89
C ASP A 71 -8.92 8.58 -4.86
N GLU A 72 -9.26 9.84 -5.12
CA GLU A 72 -8.27 10.91 -5.30
C GLU A 72 -7.36 11.09 -4.08
N ILE A 73 -7.93 11.02 -2.89
CA ILE A 73 -7.17 11.23 -1.67
C ILE A 73 -6.26 10.05 -1.37
N LEU A 74 -6.82 8.82 -1.45
CA LEU A 74 -6.04 7.62 -1.16
C LEU A 74 -4.92 7.42 -2.18
N LYS A 75 -5.22 7.67 -3.46
CA LYS A 75 -4.23 7.60 -4.52
C LYS A 75 -3.10 8.60 -4.28
N SER A 76 -3.45 9.86 -4.01
CA SER A 76 -2.45 10.91 -3.82
C SER A 76 -1.53 10.61 -2.66
N ARG A 77 -2.09 10.10 -1.55
CA ARG A 77 -1.29 9.78 -0.37
C ARG A 77 -0.36 8.61 -0.63
N LEU A 78 -0.84 7.57 -1.30
CA LEU A 78 -0.01 6.40 -1.59
C LEU A 78 1.14 6.78 -2.52
N ILE A 79 0.86 7.58 -3.54
CA ILE A 79 1.91 8.05 -4.46
C ILE A 79 2.92 8.92 -3.71
N GLU A 80 2.45 9.85 -2.90
CA GLU A 80 3.33 10.76 -2.18
C GLU A 80 4.29 10.03 -1.26
N ILE A 81 3.77 9.12 -0.42
CA ILE A 81 4.63 8.42 0.54
C ILE A 81 5.58 7.46 -0.18
N SER A 82 5.14 6.89 -1.31
CA SER A 82 6.01 6.04 -2.12
C SER A 82 7.14 6.85 -2.74
N GLN A 83 6.86 8.07 -3.19
CA GLN A 83 7.90 8.94 -3.73
C GLN A 83 8.91 9.35 -2.66
N VAL A 84 8.46 9.54 -1.43
CA VAL A 84 9.38 9.85 -0.33
C VAL A 84 10.35 8.68 -0.12
N LEU A 85 9.86 7.44 -0.24
CA LEU A 85 10.74 6.26 -0.15
C LEU A 85 11.86 6.32 -1.19
N LEU A 86 11.54 6.78 -2.40
CA LEU A 86 12.55 6.88 -3.46
C LEU A 86 13.63 7.92 -3.15
N GLU A 87 13.33 8.90 -2.31
CA GLU A 87 14.27 9.96 -1.96
C GLU A 87 15.22 9.58 -0.82
N LEU A 88 14.96 8.48 -0.13
CA LEU A 88 15.80 8.05 0.97
C LEU A 88 17.13 7.50 0.46
N LYS A 89 18.17 7.66 1.26
CA LYS A 89 19.48 7.13 0.90
C LYS A 89 19.55 5.62 1.03
N SER A 90 18.86 5.06 2.02
CA SER A 90 18.87 3.61 2.24
C SER A 90 18.08 2.88 1.18
N ASN A 91 18.58 1.73 0.75
CA ASN A 91 17.87 0.81 -0.13
C ASN A 91 17.43 -0.43 0.63
N ASP A 92 17.45 -0.39 1.96
CA ASP A 92 17.13 -1.55 2.79
C ASP A 92 15.76 -1.36 3.44
N ALA A 93 14.75 -2.05 2.88
CA ALA A 93 13.38 -1.95 3.38
C ALA A 93 13.27 -2.42 4.83
N THR A 94 14.06 -3.42 5.22
CA THR A 94 14.03 -3.93 6.59
C THR A 94 14.53 -2.87 7.58
N GLU A 95 15.52 -2.10 7.18
CA GLU A 95 16.05 -1.02 8.02
C GLU A 95 14.97 0.05 8.27
N ILE A 96 14.18 0.35 7.23
CA ILE A 96 13.16 1.40 7.31
C ILE A 96 11.89 0.92 8.02
N PHE A 97 11.43 -0.28 7.66
CA PHE A 97 10.12 -0.78 8.10
C PHE A 97 10.18 -1.83 9.20
N GLY A 98 11.28 -2.56 9.30
CA GLY A 98 11.35 -3.74 10.17
C GLY A 98 10.66 -4.93 9.52
N TYR A 99 10.91 -6.11 10.05
CA TYR A 99 10.29 -7.36 9.61
C TYR A 99 9.05 -7.61 10.50
N PRO A 100 7.89 -7.98 9.97
CA PRO A 100 7.62 -8.33 8.56
C PRO A 100 7.02 -7.19 7.72
N ASP A 101 7.03 -5.94 8.21
CA ASP A 101 6.43 -4.83 7.45
C ASP A 101 7.15 -4.57 6.13
N ASP A 102 8.45 -4.90 6.06
CA ASP A 102 9.19 -4.82 4.81
C ASP A 102 8.59 -5.72 3.73
N LEU A 103 8.10 -6.90 4.11
CA LEU A 103 7.43 -7.80 3.16
C LEU A 103 6.07 -7.26 2.73
N LYS A 104 5.39 -6.57 3.63
CA LYS A 104 4.11 -5.94 3.31
C LYS A 104 4.29 -4.80 2.32
N LEU A 105 5.41 -4.08 2.42
CA LEU A 105 5.72 -3.05 1.41
C LEU A 105 5.81 -3.68 0.03
N ASN A 106 6.52 -4.81 -0.09
CA ASN A 106 6.62 -5.49 -1.37
C ASN A 106 5.24 -5.90 -1.87
N SER A 107 4.42 -6.49 -1.00
CA SER A 107 3.07 -6.92 -1.38
C SER A 107 2.21 -5.75 -1.87
N CYS A 108 2.28 -4.61 -1.18
CA CYS A 108 1.55 -3.42 -1.58
C CYS A 108 2.02 -2.89 -2.94
N MET A 109 3.33 -2.77 -3.11
CA MET A 109 3.88 -2.25 -4.35
C MET A 109 3.58 -3.18 -5.53
N THR A 110 3.66 -4.49 -5.30
CA THR A 110 3.31 -5.48 -6.32
C THR A 110 1.85 -5.32 -6.74
N LEU A 111 0.96 -5.21 -5.74
CA LEU A 111 -0.48 -5.07 -6.01
C LEU A 111 -0.76 -3.89 -6.93
N PHE A 112 -0.26 -2.72 -6.57
CA PHE A 112 -0.59 -1.51 -7.33
C PHE A 112 0.20 -1.38 -8.63
N SER A 113 1.41 -1.95 -8.71
CA SER A 113 2.12 -1.98 -9.98
C SER A 113 1.38 -2.86 -11.00
N GLU A 114 0.70 -3.91 -10.53
CA GLU A 114 -0.08 -4.77 -11.43
C GLU A 114 -1.40 -4.14 -11.83
N ILE A 115 -2.07 -3.45 -10.90
CA ILE A 115 -3.38 -2.86 -11.16
C ILE A 115 -3.29 -1.58 -11.98
N VAL A 116 -2.29 -0.73 -11.71
CA VAL A 116 -2.11 0.53 -12.43
C VAL A 116 -0.67 0.67 -12.92
N PRO A 117 -0.28 -0.16 -13.91
CA PRO A 117 1.11 -0.13 -14.39
C PRO A 117 1.53 1.22 -14.98
N GLU A 118 0.58 2.06 -15.37
CA GLU A 118 0.89 3.39 -15.87
C GLU A 118 1.40 4.33 -14.78
N ILE A 119 1.19 4.02 -13.50
CA ILE A 119 1.74 4.82 -12.40
C ILE A 119 3.08 4.19 -12.03
N GLU A 120 4.17 4.83 -12.44
CA GLU A 120 5.50 4.24 -12.37
C GLU A 120 6.13 4.13 -10.98
N VAL A 121 5.64 4.92 -10.02
CA VAL A 121 6.29 5.01 -8.73
C VAL A 121 6.37 3.65 -8.02
N PHE A 122 5.35 2.80 -8.19
CA PHE A 122 5.32 1.51 -7.50
C PHE A 122 6.40 0.57 -8.02
N ASP A 123 6.61 0.54 -9.35
CA ASP A 123 7.71 -0.22 -9.93
C ASP A 123 9.06 0.32 -9.48
N LYS A 124 9.19 1.64 -9.35
CA LYS A 124 10.44 2.24 -8.92
C LYS A 124 10.78 1.87 -7.47
N VAL A 125 9.77 1.79 -6.60
CA VAL A 125 9.99 1.34 -5.22
C VAL A 125 10.44 -0.11 -5.22
N LEU A 126 9.82 -0.96 -6.04
CA LEU A 126 10.23 -2.36 -6.16
C LEU A 126 11.69 -2.47 -6.61
N GLU A 127 12.08 -1.67 -7.61
CA GLU A 127 13.46 -1.66 -8.07
C GLU A 127 14.43 -1.26 -6.96
N LYS A 128 14.10 -0.17 -6.27
CA LYS A 128 15.01 0.36 -5.25
C LYS A 128 15.22 -0.58 -4.08
N PHE A 129 14.16 -1.19 -3.57
CA PHE A 129 14.22 -1.94 -2.32
C PHE A 129 14.23 -3.46 -2.51
N PHE A 130 13.82 -3.96 -3.66
CA PHE A 130 13.65 -5.40 -3.88
C PHE A 130 14.26 -5.87 -5.20
N SER A 131 15.08 -5.05 -5.83
CA SER A 131 15.72 -5.36 -7.12
C SER A 131 14.68 -5.73 -8.19
N GLY A 132 13.52 -5.13 -8.11
CA GLY A 132 12.43 -5.37 -9.06
C GLY A 132 11.64 -6.64 -8.81
N LYS A 133 11.95 -7.39 -7.76
CA LYS A 133 11.27 -8.66 -7.52
C LYS A 133 9.92 -8.44 -6.85
N LYS A 134 8.86 -8.90 -7.54
CA LYS A 134 7.49 -8.80 -7.04
C LYS A 134 7.15 -9.95 -6.10
N ASP A 135 6.12 -9.74 -5.27
CA ASP A 135 5.66 -10.76 -4.34
C ASP A 135 4.88 -11.84 -5.09
N ASP A 136 5.41 -13.07 -5.09
CA ASP A 136 4.81 -14.18 -5.83
C ASP A 136 3.38 -14.49 -5.39
N LYS A 137 3.12 -14.40 -4.11
CA LYS A 137 1.79 -14.73 -3.58
C LYS A 137 0.75 -13.73 -4.06
N THR A 138 1.10 -12.45 -4.07
CA THR A 138 0.22 -11.41 -4.60
C THR A 138 -0.07 -11.65 -6.08
N LEU A 139 0.96 -11.97 -6.86
CA LEU A 139 0.79 -12.23 -8.28
C LEU A 139 -0.17 -13.40 -8.52
N LYS A 140 -0.02 -14.48 -7.75
CA LYS A 140 -0.89 -15.64 -7.89
C LYS A 140 -2.33 -15.31 -7.53
N LEU A 141 -2.54 -14.53 -6.48
CA LEU A 141 -3.88 -14.13 -6.08
C LEU A 141 -4.55 -13.26 -7.14
N LEU A 142 -3.77 -12.42 -7.81
CA LEU A 142 -4.31 -11.54 -8.85
C LEU A 142 -4.69 -12.29 -10.12
N GLU A 143 -4.14 -13.49 -10.34
CA GLU A 143 -4.48 -14.31 -11.51
C GLU A 143 -5.89 -14.91 -11.40
N LYS A 144 -6.47 -14.97 -10.24
CA LYS A 144 -7.82 -15.55 -10.07
C LYS A 144 -8.95 -14.53 -10.37
#